data_5a9b70d4ff44df4f2a30e02db8f559b6
#
_entry.id   5a9b70d4ff44df4f2a30e02db8f559b6
#
_cell.length_a   1.000
_cell.length_b   1.000
_cell.length_c   1.000
_cell.angle_alpha   90.00
_cell.angle_beta   90.00
_cell.angle_gamma   90.00
#
_symmetry.space_group_name_H-M   'P 1'
#
loop_
_entity.id
_entity.type
_entity.pdbx_description
1 polymer ?
#
loop_
_entity_poly.entity_id
_entity_poly.type
_entity_poly.pdbx_seq_one_letter_code
_entity_poly.pdbx_strand_id
1 'polypeptide(L)'
;MKLREVLEVIEGRVISRGVDLDREVLVGGGADLMSDVLAFAQEGMLLMTGLTNPQVVRTAEMAGVVAIVFVRGKIPPPETIALAEEKDIPLLASKYTMFETCGRLYKAGLPAASLFELTLRRWHEAFDSQGG
;
A
#
# COMPACT_ATOMS: atom_id res chain seq x y z
N MET A 1 -9.80 -7.01 5.44
CA MET A 1 -8.79 -7.37 6.46
C MET A 1 -8.58 -6.17 7.38
N LYS A 2 -8.55 -6.41 8.68
CA LYS A 2 -8.29 -5.34 9.65
C LYS A 2 -6.80 -5.09 9.81
N LEU A 3 -6.42 -3.88 10.21
CA LEU A 3 -5.00 -3.56 10.47
C LEU A 3 -4.38 -4.50 11.49
N ARG A 4 -5.16 -4.95 12.49
CA ARG A 4 -4.73 -5.96 13.46
C ARG A 4 -4.21 -7.22 12.77
N GLU A 5 -4.94 -7.70 11.77
CA GLU A 5 -4.55 -8.89 11.01
C GLU A 5 -3.34 -8.61 10.11
N VAL A 6 -3.29 -7.42 9.51
CA VAL A 6 -2.14 -7.01 8.72
C VAL A 6 -0.86 -7.10 9.56
N LEU A 7 -0.88 -6.54 10.77
CA LEU A 7 0.27 -6.56 11.67
C LEU A 7 0.71 -7.97 12.03
N GLU A 8 -0.24 -8.87 12.28
CA GLU A 8 0.09 -10.27 12.56
C GLU A 8 0.76 -10.94 11.37
N VAL A 9 0.19 -10.75 10.19
CA VAL A 9 0.68 -11.41 8.95
C VAL A 9 2.09 -10.96 8.60
N ILE A 10 2.40 -9.68 8.72
CA ILE A 10 3.71 -9.14 8.38
C ILE A 10 4.66 -9.06 9.58
N GLU A 11 4.22 -9.48 10.76
CA GLU A 11 4.96 -9.34 12.02
C GLU A 11 5.43 -7.90 12.20
N GLY A 12 4.52 -6.97 11.92
CA GLY A 12 4.83 -5.55 11.83
C GLY A 12 4.64 -4.79 13.13
N ARG A 13 4.93 -3.50 13.05
CA ARG A 13 4.79 -2.56 14.17
C ARG A 13 4.05 -1.32 13.73
N VAL A 14 3.29 -0.72 14.64
CA VAL A 14 2.66 0.58 14.41
C VAL A 14 3.69 1.68 14.65
N ILE A 15 3.78 2.65 13.73
CA ILE A 15 4.69 3.78 13.82
C ILE A 15 3.98 5.03 14.32
N SER A 16 2.80 5.33 13.77
CA SER A 16 2.05 6.54 14.09
C SER A 16 1.15 6.35 15.32
N ARG A 17 0.68 7.46 15.89
CA ARG A 17 -0.19 7.46 17.08
C ARG A 17 -1.65 7.43 16.66
N GLY A 18 -2.51 7.00 17.60
CA GLY A 18 -3.96 7.08 17.42
C GLY A 18 -4.52 6.14 16.38
N VAL A 19 -3.83 5.04 16.11
CA VAL A 19 -4.24 4.07 15.09
C VAL A 19 -5.36 3.18 15.63
N ASP A 20 -6.47 3.13 14.87
CA ASP A 20 -7.54 2.17 15.12
C ASP A 20 -7.18 0.86 14.43
N LEU A 21 -6.84 -0.15 15.23
CA LEU A 21 -6.43 -1.47 14.72
C LEU A 21 -7.60 -2.25 14.09
N ASP A 22 -8.82 -1.79 14.27
CA ASP A 22 -9.98 -2.40 13.64
C ASP A 22 -10.34 -1.76 12.31
N ARG A 23 -9.57 -0.76 11.88
CA ARG A 23 -9.74 -0.16 10.55
C ARG A 23 -9.57 -1.22 9.47
N GLU A 24 -10.50 -1.23 8.51
CA GLU A 24 -10.48 -2.19 7.42
C GLU A 24 -9.63 -1.70 6.27
N VAL A 25 -8.85 -2.61 5.67
CA VAL A 25 -8.23 -2.42 4.37
C VAL A 25 -8.88 -3.41 3.41
N LEU A 26 -9.18 -2.96 2.20
CA LEU A 26 -9.95 -3.73 1.24
C LEU A 26 -9.07 -4.41 0.19
N VAL A 27 -8.00 -3.74 -0.22
CA VAL A 27 -7.07 -4.22 -1.23
C VAL A 27 -5.66 -3.78 -0.85
N GLY A 28 -4.66 -4.41 -1.44
CA GLY A 28 -3.26 -4.06 -1.23
C GLY A 28 -2.56 -3.74 -2.54
N GLY A 29 -1.60 -2.83 -2.47
CA GLY A 29 -0.74 -2.51 -3.61
C GLY A 29 0.63 -2.07 -3.13
N GLY A 30 1.67 -2.37 -3.92
CA GLY A 30 3.05 -2.04 -3.57
C GLY A 30 3.74 -1.31 -4.70
N ALA A 31 4.34 -0.16 -4.39
CA ALA A 31 5.14 0.59 -5.35
C ALA A 31 5.97 1.65 -4.63
N ASP A 32 7.10 2.00 -5.22
CA ASP A 32 7.94 3.10 -4.77
C ASP A 32 7.77 4.35 -5.64
N LEU A 33 7.23 4.21 -6.83
CA LEU A 33 6.98 5.34 -7.71
C LEU A 33 5.57 5.87 -7.48
N MET A 34 5.47 7.11 -7.04
CA MET A 34 4.16 7.68 -6.66
C MET A 34 3.21 7.83 -7.86
N SER A 35 3.72 8.03 -9.06
CA SER A 35 2.88 8.04 -10.26
C SER A 35 2.22 6.68 -10.51
N ASP A 36 2.91 5.59 -10.18
CA ASP A 36 2.31 4.25 -10.26
C ASP A 36 1.20 4.09 -9.22
N VAL A 37 1.45 4.58 -7.99
CA VAL A 37 0.44 4.53 -6.93
C VAL A 37 -0.83 5.24 -7.38
N LEU A 38 -0.71 6.45 -7.93
CA LEU A 38 -1.86 7.19 -8.43
C LEU A 38 -2.59 6.46 -9.56
N ALA A 39 -1.85 5.71 -10.38
CA ALA A 39 -2.41 4.99 -11.52
C ALA A 39 -3.26 3.79 -11.11
N PHE A 40 -2.85 3.05 -10.05
CA PHE A 40 -3.56 1.82 -9.68
C PHE A 40 -4.31 1.90 -8.35
N ALA A 41 -4.21 3.01 -7.62
CA ALA A 41 -4.83 3.13 -6.31
C ALA A 41 -6.35 2.98 -6.36
N GLN A 42 -6.89 2.39 -5.32
CA GLN A 42 -8.32 2.21 -5.12
C GLN A 42 -8.67 2.63 -3.70
N GLU A 43 -9.92 3.03 -3.50
CA GLU A 43 -10.46 3.32 -2.17
C GLU A 43 -10.24 2.14 -1.24
N GLY A 44 -9.78 2.42 -0.04
CA GLY A 44 -9.54 1.38 0.97
C GLY A 44 -8.24 0.61 0.81
N MET A 45 -7.32 1.13 -0.01
CA MET A 45 -6.06 0.44 -0.27
C MET A 45 -5.06 0.56 0.88
N LEU A 46 -4.38 -0.56 1.16
CA LEU A 46 -3.16 -0.60 1.96
C LEU A 46 -1.98 -0.47 1.00
N LEU A 47 -1.15 0.55 1.19
CA LEU A 47 0.03 0.77 0.34
C LEU A 47 1.28 0.24 1.02
N MET A 48 2.02 -0.64 0.33
CA MET A 48 3.35 -1.07 0.73
C MET A 48 4.38 -0.27 -0.07
N THR A 49 5.34 0.37 0.60
CA THR A 49 6.34 1.20 -0.08
C THR A 49 7.64 1.26 0.71
N GLY A 50 8.73 1.49 -0.01
CA GLY A 50 10.03 1.78 0.60
C GLY A 50 10.34 3.27 0.66
N LEU A 51 9.49 4.13 0.10
CA LEU A 51 9.65 5.57 0.20
C LEU A 51 9.11 6.06 1.53
N THR A 52 9.88 6.94 2.20
CA THR A 52 9.55 7.39 3.55
C THR A 52 9.36 8.90 3.68
N ASN A 53 9.41 9.64 2.58
CA ASN A 53 9.28 11.10 2.61
C ASN A 53 7.80 11.52 2.75
N PRO A 54 7.52 12.78 3.12
CA PRO A 54 6.14 13.25 3.30
C PRO A 54 5.27 13.15 2.05
N GLN A 55 5.87 13.14 0.85
CA GLN A 55 5.10 13.04 -0.40
C GLN A 55 4.28 11.74 -0.47
N VAL A 56 4.78 10.67 0.16
CA VAL A 56 4.05 9.40 0.23
C VAL A 56 2.69 9.60 0.92
N VAL A 57 2.67 10.37 2.01
CA VAL A 57 1.44 10.64 2.76
C VAL A 57 0.48 11.49 1.92
N ARG A 58 0.99 12.50 1.23
CA ARG A 58 0.16 13.36 0.37
C ARG A 58 -0.46 12.57 -0.77
N THR A 59 0.33 11.71 -1.40
CA THR A 59 -0.16 10.82 -2.45
C THR A 59 -1.22 9.86 -1.91
N ALA A 60 -0.98 9.29 -0.74
CA ALA A 60 -1.94 8.38 -0.10
C ALA A 60 -3.28 9.07 0.16
N GLU A 61 -3.25 10.29 0.67
CA GLU A 61 -4.48 11.06 0.91
C GLU A 61 -5.26 11.27 -0.39
N MET A 62 -4.59 11.69 -1.46
CA MET A 62 -5.22 11.93 -2.75
C MET A 62 -5.79 10.67 -3.38
N ALA A 63 -5.15 9.54 -3.15
CA ALA A 63 -5.46 8.29 -3.82
C ALA A 63 -6.47 7.40 -3.08
N GLY A 64 -6.94 7.81 -1.90
CA GLY A 64 -7.85 6.99 -1.10
C GLY A 64 -7.17 5.84 -0.36
N VAL A 65 -5.85 5.90 -0.21
CA VAL A 65 -5.09 4.95 0.61
C VAL A 65 -5.43 5.17 2.07
N VAL A 66 -5.72 4.09 2.78
CA VAL A 66 -6.18 4.18 4.18
C VAL A 66 -5.10 3.82 5.21
N ALA A 67 -4.00 3.25 4.77
CA ALA A 67 -2.85 2.94 5.64
C ALA A 67 -1.62 2.66 4.78
N ILE A 68 -0.43 2.86 5.35
CA ILE A 68 0.84 2.67 4.65
C ILE A 68 1.73 1.73 5.46
N VAL A 69 2.35 0.76 4.79
CA VAL A 69 3.37 -0.11 5.36
C VAL A 69 4.71 0.25 4.73
N PHE A 70 5.67 0.66 5.55
CA PHE A 70 7.05 0.86 5.09
C PHE A 70 7.80 -0.46 5.19
N VAL A 71 8.40 -0.89 4.09
CA VAL A 71 9.06 -2.19 4.00
C VAL A 71 10.57 -2.10 4.26
N ARG A 72 11.22 -3.24 4.41
CA ARG A 72 12.67 -3.39 4.62
C ARG A 72 13.17 -2.75 5.91
N GLY A 73 12.35 -2.70 6.95
CA GLY A 73 12.74 -2.11 8.23
C GLY A 73 12.93 -0.60 8.18
N LYS A 74 12.46 0.07 7.14
CA LYS A 74 12.60 1.52 7.03
C LYS A 74 11.64 2.24 7.97
N ILE A 75 12.15 3.28 8.61
CA ILE A 75 11.36 4.12 9.51
C ILE A 75 11.30 5.52 8.89
N PRO A 76 10.10 6.08 8.72
CA PRO A 76 9.98 7.42 8.16
C PRO A 76 10.49 8.49 9.15
N PRO A 77 10.94 9.63 8.62
CA PRO A 77 11.37 10.73 9.48
C PRO A 77 10.19 11.37 10.21
N PRO A 78 10.46 12.14 11.29
CA PRO A 78 9.40 12.73 12.12
C PRO A 78 8.37 13.56 11.33
N GLU A 79 8.79 14.29 10.30
CA GLU A 79 7.87 15.10 9.51
C GLU A 79 6.85 14.26 8.73
N THR A 80 7.24 13.07 8.29
CA THR A 80 6.33 12.13 7.62
C THR A 80 5.32 11.57 8.62
N ILE A 81 5.78 11.20 9.80
CA ILE A 81 4.92 10.68 10.87
C ILE A 81 3.91 11.75 11.29
N ALA A 82 4.36 12.99 11.50
CA ALA A 82 3.49 14.08 11.90
C ALA A 82 2.40 14.36 10.86
N LEU A 83 2.77 14.36 9.59
CA LEU A 83 1.81 14.58 8.50
C LEU A 83 0.77 13.47 8.44
N ALA A 84 1.21 12.21 8.59
CA ALA A 84 0.30 11.07 8.58
C ALA A 84 -0.68 11.11 9.75
N GLU A 85 -0.22 11.50 10.93
CA GLU A 85 -1.08 11.66 12.10
C GLU A 85 -2.11 12.77 11.88
N GLU A 86 -1.70 13.89 11.28
CA GLU A 86 -2.61 14.99 10.93
C GLU A 86 -3.68 14.53 9.93
N LYS A 87 -3.32 13.69 8.98
CA LYS A 87 -4.24 13.19 7.93
C LYS A 87 -4.96 11.91 8.33
N ASP A 88 -4.75 11.43 9.54
CA ASP A 88 -5.33 10.17 10.04
C ASP A 88 -5.04 8.98 9.12
N ILE A 89 -3.79 8.87 8.67
CA ILE A 89 -3.33 7.74 7.87
C ILE A 89 -2.37 6.92 8.71
N PRO A 90 -2.77 5.71 9.16
CA PRO A 90 -1.90 4.83 9.93
C PRO A 90 -0.63 4.47 9.19
N LEU A 91 0.49 4.52 9.91
CA LEU A 91 1.80 4.10 9.40
C LEU A 91 2.25 2.85 10.15
N LEU A 92 2.58 1.83 9.39
CA LEU A 92 3.06 0.53 9.90
C LEU A 92 4.45 0.26 9.33
N ALA A 93 5.22 -0.57 10.00
CA ALA A 93 6.55 -0.99 9.55
C ALA A 93 6.60 -2.50 9.39
N SER A 94 7.27 -2.95 8.34
CA SER A 94 7.59 -4.35 8.09
C SER A 94 9.10 -4.50 7.95
N LYS A 95 9.67 -5.53 8.58
CA LYS A 95 11.09 -5.84 8.43
C LYS A 95 11.40 -6.56 7.11
N TYR A 96 10.37 -7.08 6.47
CA TYR A 96 10.53 -7.85 5.23
C TYR A 96 10.65 -6.95 4.01
N THR A 97 11.18 -7.49 2.92
CA THR A 97 11.24 -6.80 1.63
C THR A 97 9.84 -6.53 1.09
N MET A 98 9.74 -5.71 0.05
CA MET A 98 8.48 -5.45 -0.66
C MET A 98 7.85 -6.77 -1.10
N PHE A 99 8.63 -7.63 -1.75
CA PHE A 99 8.12 -8.89 -2.28
C PHE A 99 7.54 -9.77 -1.17
N GLU A 100 8.28 -9.96 -0.09
CA GLU A 100 7.83 -10.84 0.98
C GLU A 100 6.64 -10.24 1.74
N THR A 101 6.67 -8.93 2.01
CA THR A 101 5.57 -8.24 2.69
C THR A 101 4.27 -8.39 1.88
N CYS A 102 4.32 -8.08 0.58
CA CYS A 102 3.17 -8.21 -0.29
C CYS A 102 2.73 -9.68 -0.43
N GLY A 103 3.68 -10.58 -0.57
CA GLY A 103 3.39 -12.01 -0.69
C GLY A 103 2.67 -12.58 0.52
N ARG A 104 3.10 -12.20 1.73
CA ARG A 104 2.45 -12.63 2.96
C ARG A 104 1.00 -12.16 3.04
N LEU A 105 0.76 -10.90 2.69
CA LEU A 105 -0.59 -10.32 2.71
C LEU A 105 -1.50 -10.94 1.65
N TYR A 106 -0.99 -11.12 0.45
CA TYR A 106 -1.74 -11.75 -0.63
C TYR A 106 -2.11 -13.21 -0.28
N LYS A 107 -1.16 -13.94 0.26
CA LYS A 107 -1.38 -15.32 0.72
C LYS A 107 -2.42 -15.39 1.84
N ALA A 108 -2.46 -14.39 2.70
CA ALA A 108 -3.42 -14.30 3.80
C ALA A 108 -4.82 -13.87 3.36
N GLY A 109 -4.99 -13.52 2.07
CA GLY A 109 -6.30 -13.22 1.51
C GLY A 109 -6.57 -11.75 1.19
N LEU A 110 -5.57 -10.87 1.31
CA LEU A 110 -5.77 -9.47 0.91
C LEU A 110 -5.75 -9.36 -0.61
N PRO A 111 -6.85 -8.94 -1.26
CA PRO A 111 -6.89 -8.86 -2.72
C PRO A 111 -5.95 -7.76 -3.24
N ALA A 112 -5.50 -7.91 -4.47
CA ALA A 112 -4.64 -6.93 -5.12
C ALA A 112 -5.46 -5.75 -5.65
N ALA A 113 -4.95 -4.52 -5.47
CA ALA A 113 -5.43 -3.37 -6.20
C ALA A 113 -4.97 -3.49 -7.65
N SER A 114 -5.88 -3.35 -8.61
CA SER A 114 -5.50 -3.46 -10.01
C SER A 114 -6.48 -2.72 -10.92
N LEU A 115 -5.94 -2.17 -12.01
CA LEU A 115 -6.71 -1.62 -13.12
C LEU A 115 -6.95 -2.73 -14.15
N PHE A 116 -7.49 -3.84 -13.70
CA PHE A 116 -7.46 -5.08 -14.46
C PHE A 116 -8.09 -4.95 -15.85
N GLU A 117 -9.27 -4.35 -15.95
CA GLU A 117 -9.97 -4.24 -17.24
C GLU A 117 -9.20 -3.40 -18.26
N LEU A 118 -8.71 -2.24 -17.84
CA LEU A 118 -7.93 -1.37 -18.73
C LEU A 118 -6.59 -2.01 -19.09
N THR A 119 -5.93 -2.60 -18.10
CA THR A 119 -4.67 -3.31 -18.31
C THR A 119 -4.84 -4.47 -19.27
N LEU A 120 -5.91 -5.24 -19.10
CA LEU A 120 -6.21 -6.38 -19.95
C LEU A 120 -6.47 -5.95 -21.40
N ARG A 121 -7.20 -4.84 -21.61
CA ARG A 121 -7.42 -4.29 -22.93
C ARG A 121 -6.11 -3.91 -23.61
N ARG A 122 -5.24 -3.17 -22.90
CA ARG A 122 -3.93 -2.76 -23.42
C ARG A 122 -3.04 -3.95 -23.73
N TRP A 123 -3.09 -4.96 -22.88
CA TRP A 123 -2.37 -6.19 -23.09
C TRP A 123 -2.80 -6.89 -24.37
N HIS A 124 -4.10 -7.05 -24.57
CA HIS A 124 -4.64 -7.66 -25.77
C HIS A 124 -4.29 -6.86 -27.04
N GLU A 125 -4.39 -5.54 -26.97
CA GLU A 125 -4.00 -4.68 -28.10
C GLU A 125 -2.52 -4.84 -28.44
N ALA A 126 -1.65 -4.95 -27.44
CA ALA A 126 -0.22 -5.06 -27.65
C ALA A 126 0.23 -6.43 -28.17
N PHE A 127 -0.41 -7.50 -27.72
CA PHE A 127 0.08 -8.85 -27.97
C PHE A 127 -0.85 -9.71 -28.81
N ASP A 128 -2.17 -9.65 -28.60
CA ASP A 128 -3.10 -10.56 -29.23
C ASP A 128 -3.51 -10.11 -30.64
N SER A 129 -3.62 -8.82 -30.88
CA SER A 129 -3.99 -8.28 -32.18
C SER A 129 -2.93 -8.54 -33.26
N GLN A 130 -1.69 -8.80 -32.86
CA GLN A 130 -0.57 -9.07 -33.77
C GLN A 130 -0.42 -10.56 -34.11
N GLY A 131 -1.03 -11.42 -33.32
CA GLY A 131 -0.95 -12.85 -33.53
C GLY A 131 -1.96 -13.35 -34.54
N GLY A 132 -2.72 -12.47 -35.07
CA GLY A 132 -3.83 -12.68 -36.01
C GLY A 132 -3.71 -13.48 -37.11
#